data_31f522c62eb3ddf999a930a16ed469fc
#
_entry.id   31f522c62eb3ddf999a930a16ed469fc
#
_cell.length_a   1.000
_cell.length_b   1.000
_cell.length_c   1.000
_cell.angle_alpha   90.00
_cell.angle_beta   90.00
_cell.angle_gamma   90.00
#
_symmetry.space_group_name_H-M   'P 1'
#
loop_
_entity.id
_entity.type
_entity.pdbx_description
1 polymer ?
#
loop_
_entity_poly.entity_id
_entity_poly.type
_entity_poly.pdbx_seq_one_letter_code
_entity_poly.pdbx_strand_id
1 'polypeptide(L)'
;MTIQKFITYKPLDINGKQLDSNCELELTVLEESGNYLLHKDLLRHFNSQKQGTVSTKTRSEDRGGGRKPWRQKGTGRARAGSNRSPLWKGGGIIFGPKPKQIVLKLNKKERRLALQTLLYNKKNNILIIEDLENKITEPKTQAFLKVCQDCKVNLNQKVLVIVSKKNNVIEISNTKS
;
A
#
# COMPACT_ATOMS: atom_id res chain seq x y z
N MET A 1 5.96 -15.07 21.35
CA MET A 1 4.61 -15.42 21.83
C MET A 1 3.63 -14.27 21.57
N THR A 2 2.32 -14.49 21.70
CA THR A 2 1.30 -13.42 21.60
C THR A 2 0.82 -13.08 22.99
N ILE A 3 0.69 -11.78 23.30
CA ILE A 3 0.26 -11.28 24.60
C ILE A 3 -0.95 -10.37 24.39
N GLN A 4 -1.89 -10.40 25.31
CA GLN A 4 -2.98 -9.42 25.37
C GLN A 4 -2.47 -8.16 26.06
N LYS A 5 -2.71 -7.00 25.44
CA LYS A 5 -2.36 -5.69 26.00
C LYS A 5 -3.56 -4.76 25.91
N PHE A 6 -3.75 -3.99 26.96
CA PHE A 6 -4.81 -2.99 27.05
C PHE A 6 -4.19 -1.59 26.79
N ILE A 7 -4.91 -0.78 26.08
CA ILE A 7 -4.57 0.62 25.87
C ILE A 7 -5.77 1.45 26.30
N THR A 8 -5.54 2.40 27.19
CA THR A 8 -6.58 3.32 27.65
C THR A 8 -6.37 4.66 26.97
N TYR A 9 -7.39 5.20 26.32
CA TYR A 9 -7.39 6.53 25.74
C TYR A 9 -8.44 7.40 26.40
N LYS A 10 -8.11 8.69 26.56
CA LYS A 10 -9.08 9.71 26.91
C LYS A 10 -9.55 10.39 25.64
N PRO A 11 -10.83 10.27 25.27
CA PRO A 11 -11.34 10.96 24.09
C PRO A 11 -11.31 12.49 24.29
N LEU A 12 -11.17 13.19 23.17
CA LEU A 12 -11.20 14.63 23.11
C LEU A 12 -12.54 15.10 22.53
N ASP A 13 -13.05 16.19 23.04
CA ASP A 13 -14.10 16.93 22.34
C ASP A 13 -13.50 17.70 21.15
N ILE A 14 -14.32 18.20 20.24
CA ILE A 14 -13.92 19.03 19.08
C ILE A 14 -13.06 20.23 19.48
N ASN A 15 -13.31 20.80 20.65
CA ASN A 15 -12.55 21.92 21.20
C ASN A 15 -11.21 21.51 21.87
N GLY A 16 -10.78 20.26 21.71
CA GLY A 16 -9.55 19.74 22.30
C GLY A 16 -9.59 19.52 23.81
N LYS A 17 -10.77 19.57 24.44
CA LYS A 17 -10.92 19.28 25.86
C LYS A 17 -11.02 17.76 26.08
N GLN A 18 -10.32 17.24 27.07
CA GLN A 18 -10.42 15.84 27.48
C GLN A 18 -11.78 15.58 28.14
N LEU A 19 -12.40 14.50 27.75
CA LEU A 19 -13.62 13.98 28.37
C LEU A 19 -13.25 13.04 29.52
N ASP A 20 -14.16 12.95 30.51
CA ASP A 20 -13.96 12.06 31.67
C ASP A 20 -14.21 10.57 31.35
N SER A 21 -14.68 10.28 30.14
CA SER A 21 -14.86 8.90 29.65
C SER A 21 -13.50 8.29 29.28
N ASN A 22 -13.27 7.03 29.69
CA ASN A 22 -12.11 6.28 29.25
C ASN A 22 -12.53 5.25 28.21
N CYS A 23 -11.79 5.22 27.08
CA CYS A 23 -11.95 4.19 26.07
C CYS A 23 -10.84 3.15 26.24
N GLU A 24 -11.21 1.90 26.54
CA GLU A 24 -10.27 0.79 26.65
C GLU A 24 -10.29 -0.04 25.39
N LEU A 25 -9.12 -0.34 24.86
CA LEU A 25 -8.93 -1.18 23.68
C LEU A 25 -8.07 -2.39 24.06
N GLU A 26 -8.64 -3.59 23.93
CA GLU A 26 -7.91 -4.83 24.10
C GLU A 26 -7.30 -5.26 22.77
N LEU A 27 -5.97 -5.44 22.74
CA LEU A 27 -5.22 -5.84 21.56
C LEU A 27 -4.38 -7.08 21.84
N THR A 28 -4.45 -8.05 20.93
CA THR A 28 -3.50 -9.16 20.89
C THR A 28 -2.28 -8.73 20.09
N VAL A 29 -1.11 -8.68 20.72
CA VAL A 29 0.13 -8.22 20.09
C VAL A 29 1.24 -9.25 20.22
N LEU A 30 2.27 -9.13 19.39
CA LEU A 30 3.50 -9.89 19.58
C LEU A 30 4.31 -9.33 20.74
N GLU A 31 4.94 -10.21 21.48
CA GLU A 31 5.83 -9.84 22.60
C GLU A 31 6.97 -8.94 22.15
N GLU A 32 7.56 -9.27 21.01
CA GLU A 32 8.53 -8.45 20.32
C GLU A 32 7.83 -7.41 19.42
N SER A 33 8.57 -6.46 18.85
CA SER A 33 8.06 -5.37 18.01
C SER A 33 7.21 -5.81 16.81
N GLY A 34 7.26 -7.10 16.47
CA GLY A 34 6.49 -7.69 15.37
C GLY A 34 6.87 -7.17 13.98
N ASN A 35 8.02 -6.52 13.83
CA ASN A 35 8.46 -5.89 12.57
C ASN A 35 8.48 -6.86 11.40
N TYR A 36 8.85 -8.13 11.63
CA TYR A 36 8.84 -9.15 10.57
C TYR A 36 7.43 -9.38 10.02
N LEU A 37 6.44 -9.49 10.90
CA LEU A 37 5.05 -9.73 10.52
C LEU A 37 4.44 -8.50 9.80
N LEU A 38 4.75 -7.31 10.30
CA LEU A 38 4.36 -6.04 9.68
C LEU A 38 4.96 -5.91 8.28
N HIS A 39 6.24 -6.20 8.12
CA HIS A 39 6.92 -6.17 6.83
C HIS A 39 6.33 -7.17 5.85
N LYS A 40 6.01 -8.39 6.31
CA LYS A 40 5.37 -9.42 5.48
C LYS A 40 4.00 -8.98 4.96
N ASP A 41 3.17 -8.36 5.80
CA ASP A 41 1.86 -7.84 5.37
C ASP A 41 2.00 -6.62 4.45
N LEU A 42 2.96 -5.74 4.71
CA LEU A 42 3.27 -4.59 3.85
C LEU A 42 3.71 -5.04 2.45
N LEU A 43 4.61 -6.02 2.35
CA LEU A 43 5.02 -6.60 1.07
C LEU A 43 3.84 -7.23 0.31
N ARG A 44 2.95 -7.93 1.02
CA ARG A 44 1.73 -8.49 0.44
C ARG A 44 0.86 -7.36 -0.16
N HIS A 45 0.67 -6.28 0.58
CA HIS A 45 -0.12 -5.13 0.15
C HIS A 45 0.48 -4.47 -1.09
N PHE A 46 1.76 -4.16 -1.10
CA PHE A 46 2.44 -3.57 -2.26
C PHE A 46 2.41 -4.47 -3.49
N ASN A 47 2.58 -5.79 -3.31
CA ASN A 47 2.51 -6.71 -4.45
C ASN A 47 1.09 -6.84 -5.01
N SER A 48 0.04 -6.72 -4.18
CA SER A 48 -1.34 -6.73 -4.64
C SER A 48 -1.73 -5.49 -5.47
N GLN A 49 -1.01 -4.38 -5.31
CA GLN A 49 -1.24 -3.15 -6.08
C GLN A 49 -0.55 -3.17 -7.44
N LYS A 50 0.42 -4.07 -7.66
CA LYS A 50 1.15 -4.16 -8.93
C LYS A 50 0.26 -4.77 -10.02
N GLN A 51 0.10 -4.06 -11.12
CA GLN A 51 -0.69 -4.51 -12.26
C GLN A 51 -0.05 -5.69 -13.01
N GLY A 52 1.29 -5.73 -13.07
CA GLY A 52 2.04 -6.85 -13.61
C GLY A 52 1.87 -7.11 -15.11
N THR A 53 1.58 -6.09 -15.91
CA THR A 53 1.26 -6.18 -17.35
C THR A 53 2.48 -6.09 -18.27
N VAL A 54 3.67 -5.91 -17.70
CA VAL A 54 4.90 -5.80 -18.50
C VAL A 54 5.12 -7.07 -19.30
N SER A 55 5.30 -6.96 -20.62
CA SER A 55 5.53 -8.09 -21.53
C SER A 55 6.58 -7.76 -22.56
N THR A 56 7.44 -8.72 -22.83
CA THR A 56 8.40 -8.69 -23.95
C THR A 56 8.16 -9.87 -24.87
N LYS A 57 8.45 -9.67 -26.15
CA LYS A 57 8.31 -10.74 -27.15
C LYS A 57 9.58 -11.58 -27.22
N THR A 58 9.40 -12.88 -27.18
CA THR A 58 10.46 -13.84 -27.47
C THR A 58 10.65 -13.98 -28.99
N ARG A 59 11.72 -14.63 -29.39
CA ARG A 59 12.00 -14.90 -30.81
C ARG A 59 10.85 -15.56 -31.57
N SER A 60 10.07 -16.40 -30.91
CA SER A 60 8.92 -17.10 -31.52
C SER A 60 7.68 -16.19 -31.63
N GLU A 61 7.53 -15.22 -30.73
CA GLU A 61 6.40 -14.30 -30.68
C GLU A 61 6.58 -13.07 -31.60
N ASP A 62 7.82 -12.84 -32.04
CA ASP A 62 8.14 -11.73 -32.93
C ASP A 62 7.67 -12.01 -34.36
N ARG A 63 7.15 -10.98 -35.04
CA ARG A 63 6.69 -11.09 -36.44
C ARG A 63 7.87 -11.11 -37.40
N GLY A 64 7.88 -11.96 -38.45
CA GLY A 64 8.87 -12.05 -39.51
C GLY A 64 9.85 -13.22 -39.29
N GLY A 65 10.97 -13.29 -40.00
CA GLY A 65 12.09 -14.22 -39.79
C GLY A 65 11.89 -15.68 -40.18
N GLY A 66 10.86 -16.02 -40.93
CA GLY A 66 10.67 -17.41 -41.43
C GLY A 66 11.66 -17.80 -42.50
N ARG A 67 12.19 -16.83 -43.27
CA ARG A 67 13.21 -17.06 -44.30
C ARG A 67 14.61 -16.89 -43.75
N LYS A 68 15.52 -17.80 -44.09
CA LYS A 68 16.95 -17.67 -43.78
C LYS A 68 17.54 -16.45 -44.47
N PRO A 69 18.23 -15.51 -43.76
CA PRO A 69 18.73 -14.26 -44.34
C PRO A 69 19.68 -14.44 -45.52
N TRP A 70 20.56 -15.42 -45.48
CA TRP A 70 21.52 -15.78 -46.56
C TRP A 70 21.91 -17.26 -46.50
N ARG A 71 22.53 -17.75 -47.58
CA ARG A 71 23.00 -19.15 -47.69
C ARG A 71 24.05 -19.45 -46.62
N GLN A 72 24.19 -20.74 -46.28
CA GLN A 72 25.01 -21.25 -45.16
C GLN A 72 26.51 -21.00 -45.35
N LYS A 73 27.01 -21.00 -46.59
CA LYS A 73 28.41 -20.86 -46.97
C LYS A 73 28.56 -19.96 -48.17
N GLY A 74 29.79 -19.38 -48.40
CA GLY A 74 30.12 -18.62 -49.60
C GLY A 74 29.62 -17.16 -49.59
N THR A 75 29.32 -16.54 -48.42
CA THR A 75 28.91 -15.12 -48.32
C THR A 75 29.93 -14.28 -47.59
N GLY A 76 30.97 -14.84 -47.00
CA GLY A 76 31.92 -14.10 -46.14
C GLY A 76 31.32 -13.58 -44.83
N ARG A 77 30.03 -13.76 -44.58
CA ARG A 77 29.31 -13.31 -43.38
C ARG A 77 29.16 -14.41 -42.35
N ALA A 78 28.97 -14.00 -41.08
CA ALA A 78 28.62 -14.93 -40.01
C ALA A 78 27.33 -15.70 -40.35
N ARG A 79 27.25 -16.97 -39.98
CA ARG A 79 26.06 -17.79 -40.22
C ARG A 79 24.87 -17.25 -39.44
N ALA A 80 23.74 -17.07 -40.09
CA ALA A 80 22.50 -16.63 -39.47
C ALA A 80 21.32 -17.49 -39.91
N GLY A 81 20.53 -17.95 -38.94
CA GLY A 81 19.29 -18.71 -39.21
C GLY A 81 18.04 -17.83 -39.27
N SER A 82 18.02 -16.76 -38.53
CA SER A 82 16.89 -15.82 -38.46
C SER A 82 17.36 -14.44 -38.03
N ASN A 83 16.74 -13.41 -38.59
CA ASN A 83 16.93 -12.01 -38.20
C ASN A 83 16.25 -11.65 -36.86
N ARG A 84 15.41 -12.55 -36.32
CA ARG A 84 14.79 -12.38 -34.99
C ARG A 84 15.63 -12.97 -33.85
N SER A 85 16.82 -13.45 -34.15
CA SER A 85 17.71 -13.93 -33.09
C SER A 85 17.96 -12.80 -32.08
N PRO A 86 18.05 -13.10 -30.78
CA PRO A 86 18.33 -12.09 -29.75
C PRO A 86 19.70 -11.42 -29.92
N LEU A 87 20.58 -11.99 -30.75
CA LEU A 87 21.85 -11.41 -31.12
C LEU A 87 21.73 -10.21 -32.10
N TRP A 88 20.57 -10.07 -32.71
CA TRP A 88 20.32 -9.03 -33.70
C TRP A 88 19.60 -7.84 -33.05
N LYS A 89 19.95 -6.65 -33.49
CA LYS A 89 19.22 -5.42 -33.10
C LYS A 89 17.77 -5.54 -33.61
N GLY A 90 16.81 -5.40 -32.69
CA GLY A 90 15.40 -5.57 -33.00
C GLY A 90 14.92 -7.03 -32.97
N GLY A 91 15.77 -7.99 -32.58
CA GLY A 91 15.36 -9.38 -32.35
C GLY A 91 14.65 -9.59 -31.02
N GLY A 92 14.13 -10.82 -30.80
CA GLY A 92 13.41 -11.20 -29.60
C GLY A 92 14.26 -11.18 -28.33
N ILE A 93 13.64 -10.98 -27.20
CA ILE A 93 14.27 -10.94 -25.88
C ILE A 93 14.16 -12.32 -25.22
N ILE A 94 15.27 -12.84 -24.67
CA ILE A 94 15.28 -14.19 -24.09
C ILE A 94 14.65 -14.21 -22.67
N PHE A 95 15.18 -13.45 -21.73
CA PHE A 95 14.75 -13.43 -20.32
C PHE A 95 14.05 -12.13 -19.96
N GLY A 96 13.23 -11.61 -20.86
CA GLY A 96 12.48 -10.41 -20.61
C GLY A 96 11.31 -10.61 -19.65
N PRO A 97 10.76 -9.53 -19.11
CA PRO A 97 9.60 -9.59 -18.25
C PRO A 97 8.39 -10.16 -18.98
N LYS A 98 7.63 -11.00 -18.31
CA LYS A 98 6.35 -11.55 -18.76
C LYS A 98 5.25 -11.13 -17.80
N PRO A 99 3.98 -10.99 -18.25
CA PRO A 99 2.85 -10.68 -17.39
C PRO A 99 2.78 -11.68 -16.23
N LYS A 100 2.77 -11.16 -15.01
CA LYS A 100 2.77 -11.99 -13.81
C LYS A 100 1.96 -11.30 -12.70
N GLN A 101 0.96 -11.99 -12.20
CA GLN A 101 0.28 -11.59 -10.97
C GLN A 101 0.99 -12.23 -9.78
N ILE A 102 1.56 -11.38 -8.93
CA ILE A 102 2.24 -11.82 -7.70
C ILE A 102 1.21 -11.78 -6.58
N VAL A 103 0.67 -12.94 -6.22
CA VAL A 103 -0.25 -13.10 -5.09
C VAL A 103 0.50 -13.68 -3.91
N LEU A 104 0.87 -12.84 -2.96
CA LEU A 104 1.42 -13.28 -1.68
C LEU A 104 0.27 -13.58 -0.73
N LYS A 105 0.17 -14.83 -0.27
CA LYS A 105 -0.83 -15.25 0.72
C LYS A 105 -0.29 -15.00 2.13
N LEU A 106 -1.17 -14.49 2.99
CA LEU A 106 -0.94 -14.35 4.43
C LEU A 106 -2.17 -14.88 5.15
N ASN A 107 -1.98 -15.63 6.23
CA ASN A 107 -3.06 -16.20 7.02
C ASN A 107 -3.91 -15.07 7.64
N LYS A 108 -5.23 -15.27 7.71
CA LYS A 108 -6.15 -14.28 8.29
C LYS A 108 -5.78 -13.88 9.72
N LYS A 109 -5.35 -14.86 10.54
CA LYS A 109 -4.91 -14.63 11.93
C LYS A 109 -3.62 -13.78 11.97
N GLU A 110 -2.63 -14.09 11.11
CA GLU A 110 -1.39 -13.31 11.01
C GLU A 110 -1.66 -11.86 10.58
N ARG A 111 -2.56 -11.66 9.61
CA ARG A 111 -2.93 -10.32 9.16
C ARG A 111 -3.62 -9.50 10.26
N ARG A 112 -4.53 -10.11 11.02
CA ARG A 112 -5.19 -9.46 12.16
C ARG A 112 -4.15 -9.09 13.22
N LEU A 113 -3.26 -10.01 13.54
CA LEU A 113 -2.18 -9.80 14.51
C LEU A 113 -1.23 -8.69 14.07
N ALA A 114 -0.86 -8.63 12.78
CA ALA A 114 -0.06 -7.53 12.23
C ALA A 114 -0.73 -6.17 12.45
N LEU A 115 -2.02 -6.05 12.11
CA LEU A 115 -2.76 -4.80 12.31
C LEU A 115 -2.83 -4.39 13.78
N GLN A 116 -3.14 -5.31 14.69
CA GLN A 116 -3.20 -5.03 16.12
C GLN A 116 -1.84 -4.61 16.68
N THR A 117 -0.76 -5.28 16.26
CA THR A 117 0.61 -4.93 16.66
C THR A 117 1.00 -3.54 16.13
N LEU A 118 0.61 -3.19 14.89
CA LEU A 118 0.83 -1.86 14.32
C LEU A 118 0.13 -0.77 15.15
N LEU A 119 -1.13 -0.97 15.48
CA LEU A 119 -1.90 -0.02 16.30
C LEU A 119 -1.26 0.16 17.67
N TYR A 120 -0.84 -0.94 18.31
CA TYR A 120 -0.15 -0.88 19.58
C TYR A 120 1.18 -0.10 19.51
N ASN A 121 1.98 -0.33 18.46
CA ASN A 121 3.26 0.38 18.28
C ASN A 121 3.04 1.88 18.01
N LYS A 122 1.88 2.27 17.48
CA LYS A 122 1.52 3.68 17.21
C LYS A 122 0.65 4.32 18.29
N LYS A 123 0.44 3.67 19.42
CA LYS A 123 -0.47 4.13 20.50
C LYS A 123 -0.29 5.60 20.89
N ASN A 124 0.94 6.10 20.95
CA ASN A 124 1.23 7.48 21.34
C ASN A 124 0.84 8.52 20.27
N ASN A 125 0.60 8.08 19.02
CA ASN A 125 0.28 8.94 17.88
C ASN A 125 -1.21 8.82 17.49
N ILE A 126 -2.03 8.20 18.33
CA ILE A 126 -3.47 8.02 18.10
C ILE A 126 -4.22 9.00 18.99
N LEU A 127 -5.10 9.78 18.39
CA LEU A 127 -6.04 10.66 19.07
C LEU A 127 -7.46 10.17 18.78
N ILE A 128 -8.31 10.17 19.79
CA ILE A 128 -9.73 9.82 19.67
C ILE A 128 -10.53 11.10 19.87
N ILE A 129 -11.36 11.42 18.88
CA ILE A 129 -12.25 12.57 18.91
C ILE A 129 -13.68 12.06 18.90
N GLU A 130 -14.48 12.46 19.88
CA GLU A 130 -15.89 12.05 19.98
C GLU A 130 -16.77 12.97 19.12
N ASP A 131 -17.76 12.37 18.45
CA ASP A 131 -18.77 13.06 17.64
C ASP A 131 -18.25 13.96 16.50
N LEU A 132 -17.06 13.68 15.97
CA LEU A 132 -16.51 14.42 14.83
C LEU A 132 -17.48 14.45 13.63
N GLU A 133 -18.18 13.34 13.38
CA GLU A 133 -19.08 13.18 12.23
C GLU A 133 -20.33 14.04 12.34
N ASN A 134 -20.84 14.29 13.55
CA ASN A 134 -22.08 15.01 13.79
C ASN A 134 -21.88 16.52 13.89
N LYS A 135 -20.70 16.96 14.27
CA LYS A 135 -20.41 18.38 14.55
C LYS A 135 -19.86 19.12 13.33
N ILE A 136 -19.28 18.42 12.35
CA ILE A 136 -18.88 19.05 11.09
C ILE A 136 -20.04 18.90 10.09
N THR A 137 -20.89 19.90 10.00
CA THR A 137 -22.08 19.91 9.14
C THR A 137 -21.79 20.43 7.73
N GLU A 138 -20.80 21.31 7.59
CA GLU A 138 -20.45 21.95 6.33
C GLU A 138 -19.14 21.40 5.77
N PRO A 139 -19.07 21.10 4.45
CA PRO A 139 -17.84 20.59 3.81
C PRO A 139 -16.83 21.72 3.56
N LYS A 140 -16.31 22.31 4.65
CA LYS A 140 -15.31 23.39 4.61
C LYS A 140 -13.98 22.89 5.16
N THR A 141 -12.91 22.98 4.36
CA THR A 141 -11.54 22.61 4.78
C THR A 141 -11.07 23.44 5.98
N GLN A 142 -11.45 24.72 6.08
CA GLN A 142 -11.12 25.59 7.20
C GLN A 142 -11.72 25.11 8.53
N ALA A 143 -12.95 24.60 8.53
CA ALA A 143 -13.58 24.07 9.73
C ALA A 143 -12.83 22.84 10.24
N PHE A 144 -12.45 21.92 9.34
CA PHE A 144 -11.66 20.76 9.68
C PHE A 144 -10.25 21.13 10.21
N LEU A 145 -9.59 22.09 9.57
CA LEU A 145 -8.27 22.57 10.02
C LEU A 145 -8.32 23.20 11.42
N LYS A 146 -9.37 23.94 11.76
CA LYS A 146 -9.57 24.47 13.11
C LYS A 146 -9.68 23.35 14.14
N VAL A 147 -10.50 22.32 13.88
CA VAL A 147 -10.60 21.16 14.77
C VAL A 147 -9.24 20.49 14.97
N CYS A 148 -8.47 20.31 13.89
CA CYS A 148 -7.12 19.73 13.98
C CYS A 148 -6.18 20.59 14.83
N GLN A 149 -6.27 21.92 14.75
CA GLN A 149 -5.48 22.85 15.55
C GLN A 149 -5.89 22.80 17.03
N ASP A 150 -7.19 22.81 17.31
CA ASP A 150 -7.73 22.73 18.68
C ASP A 150 -7.36 21.41 19.36
N CYS A 151 -7.35 20.32 18.61
CA CYS A 151 -6.89 19.01 19.07
C CYS A 151 -5.35 18.85 19.06
N LYS A 152 -4.58 19.90 18.75
CA LYS A 152 -3.11 19.91 18.70
C LYS A 152 -2.51 18.84 17.77
N VAL A 153 -3.20 18.54 16.66
CA VAL A 153 -2.71 17.62 15.63
C VAL A 153 -1.59 18.29 14.84
N ASN A 154 -0.46 17.60 14.66
CA ASN A 154 0.65 18.11 13.86
C ASN A 154 0.36 18.01 12.36
N LEU A 155 -0.06 19.12 11.75
CA LEU A 155 -0.44 19.19 10.32
C LEU A 155 0.77 19.10 9.36
N ASN A 156 1.99 19.24 9.85
CA ASN A 156 3.19 19.05 9.01
C ASN A 156 3.48 17.58 8.69
N GLN A 157 2.82 16.66 9.38
CA GLN A 157 2.91 15.22 9.16
C GLN A 157 1.68 14.70 8.43
N LYS A 158 1.80 13.52 7.83
CA LYS A 158 0.64 12.83 7.24
C LYS A 158 -0.31 12.37 8.33
N VAL A 159 -1.55 12.81 8.27
CA VAL A 159 -2.61 12.47 9.22
C VAL A 159 -3.57 11.50 8.54
N LEU A 160 -3.90 10.39 9.22
CA LEU A 160 -4.93 9.45 8.81
C LEU A 160 -6.15 9.65 9.70
N VAL A 161 -7.27 9.99 9.08
CA VAL A 161 -8.58 10.12 9.77
C VAL A 161 -9.40 8.86 9.52
N ILE A 162 -9.87 8.24 10.59
CA ILE A 162 -10.70 7.02 10.54
C ILE A 162 -12.07 7.38 11.07
N VAL A 163 -13.10 7.16 10.26
CA VAL A 163 -14.50 7.41 10.59
C VAL A 163 -15.30 6.11 10.47
N SER A 164 -16.36 5.97 11.25
CA SER A 164 -17.19 4.75 11.30
C SER A 164 -18.03 4.59 10.03
N LYS A 165 -18.54 5.69 9.48
CA LYS A 165 -19.36 5.73 8.28
C LYS A 165 -18.73 6.65 7.24
N LYS A 166 -18.96 6.33 5.97
CA LYS A 166 -18.56 7.21 4.89
C LYS A 166 -19.33 8.52 4.99
N ASN A 167 -18.66 9.61 5.35
CA ASN A 167 -19.22 10.93 5.45
C ASN A 167 -18.60 11.83 4.39
N ASN A 168 -19.41 12.23 3.39
CA ASN A 168 -18.96 13.07 2.27
C ASN A 168 -18.39 14.41 2.75
N VAL A 169 -18.88 14.93 3.87
CA VAL A 169 -18.43 16.20 4.45
C VAL A 169 -16.97 16.10 4.89
N ILE A 170 -16.60 15.00 5.56
CA ILE A 170 -15.22 14.78 6.02
C ILE A 170 -14.29 14.43 4.85
N GLU A 171 -14.77 13.66 3.88
CA GLU A 171 -13.98 13.34 2.67
C GLU A 171 -13.59 14.63 1.92
N ILE A 172 -14.54 15.51 1.64
CA ILE A 172 -14.28 16.76 0.91
C ILE A 172 -13.39 17.71 1.72
N SER A 173 -13.58 17.79 3.03
CA SER A 173 -12.77 18.66 3.89
C SER A 173 -11.32 18.18 4.03
N ASN A 174 -11.06 16.88 3.81
CA ASN A 174 -9.73 16.28 3.94
C ASN A 174 -8.97 16.23 2.59
N THR A 175 -9.62 16.48 1.46
CA THR A 175 -8.95 16.58 0.15
C THR A 175 -8.11 17.85 0.10
N LYS A 176 -6.83 17.73 0.41
CA LYS A 176 -5.84 18.75 0.06
C LYS A 176 -5.50 18.60 -1.42
N SER A 177 -5.84 19.60 -2.21
CA SER A 177 -5.27 19.83 -3.54
C SER A 177 -3.75 19.97 -3.47
#